data_c09be2d22300a4f1ba37185c60b31be3
#
_entry.id   c09be2d22300a4f1ba37185c60b31be3
#
_cell.length_a   1.000
_cell.length_b   1.000
_cell.length_c   1.000
_cell.angle_alpha   90.00
_cell.angle_beta   90.00
_cell.angle_gamma   90.00
#
_symmetry.space_group_name_H-M   'P 1'
#
loop_
_entity.id
_entity.type
_entity.pdbx_description
1 polymer ?
#
loop_
_entity_poly.entity_id
_entity_poly.type
_entity_poly.pdbx_seq_one_letter_code
_entity_poly.pdbx_strand_id
1 'polypeptide(L)'
;MRHLTKKLVLTLGVALFITSFAVAAQGTVPASQPKVWRIGLEGPLTGSQSDVGIGMLEGAQLAAEEINAAGGVLGRQVQIIPIDDAADPTVGVAAAKAAIQAGLDGVVGPYNSGVGLQTLPLFIKDKLVPIRLTSSTSTEGYGVTLQPMNDQISPIAVQALTTWQKNTSVAIVYDNSTAYTQGADTSLVAGLQAAGVTVSANIPIIPSAINDPAVIQAAVTQALATHPTGVYADLYYPEGALVADQMLEAGAGTNCLADYASASVGYVTDAGIPAVQNCPVLGVPAPSDFADSAPFLSAFEARFHSAPGLWSPYAFDSVNLLVQSAVKAHNFQQVPLARVLYSTKNFIGWTGSATILSPSGNRMPSTVTVDTSDASGTLHVDLAWATAVGYTP
;
A
#
# COMPACT_ATOMS: atom_id res chain seq x y z
N MET A 1 -11.17 -63.13 86.39
CA MET A 1 -12.19 -62.69 87.36
C MET A 1 -12.85 -61.43 86.81
N ARG A 2 -14.21 -61.47 86.72
CA ARG A 2 -15.19 -60.38 86.75
C ARG A 2 -15.17 -59.45 85.47
N HIS A 3 -16.28 -59.10 84.93
CA HIS A 3 -17.68 -59.36 84.92
C HIS A 3 -18.27 -58.66 83.71
N LEU A 4 -19.19 -59.34 83.08
CA LEU A 4 -20.14 -58.84 82.06
C LEU A 4 -20.84 -57.59 82.51
N THR A 5 -21.15 -56.69 81.65
CA THR A 5 -22.46 -56.06 81.59
C THR A 5 -22.81 -55.70 80.13
N LYS A 6 -23.88 -56.30 79.65
CA LYS A 6 -24.49 -55.98 78.37
C LYS A 6 -25.26 -54.67 78.55
N LYS A 7 -25.11 -53.76 77.65
CA LYS A 7 -26.10 -52.70 77.43
C LYS A 7 -26.63 -52.76 75.97
N LEU A 8 -27.93 -53.02 75.99
CA LEU A 8 -28.83 -53.03 74.83
C LEU A 8 -28.94 -51.55 74.34
N VAL A 9 -28.60 -51.27 73.12
CA VAL A 9 -28.87 -49.95 72.47
C VAL A 9 -29.84 -50.19 71.34
N LEU A 10 -30.99 -49.61 71.45
CA LEU A 10 -32.07 -49.60 70.48
C LEU A 10 -31.70 -48.73 69.32
N THR A 11 -31.56 -49.28 68.13
CA THR A 11 -31.29 -48.52 66.89
C THR A 11 -32.59 -48.07 66.24
N LEU A 12 -32.85 -46.77 66.33
CA LEU A 12 -33.90 -46.09 65.58
C LEU A 12 -33.43 -45.91 64.14
N GLY A 13 -34.08 -46.62 63.22
CA GLY A 13 -33.79 -46.45 61.77
C GLY A 13 -34.45 -45.17 61.25
N VAL A 14 -33.66 -44.18 60.89
CA VAL A 14 -34.13 -43.02 60.12
C VAL A 14 -33.92 -43.38 58.66
N ALA A 15 -34.96 -43.59 57.88
CA ALA A 15 -34.96 -43.75 56.45
C ALA A 15 -34.75 -42.36 55.80
N LEU A 16 -33.54 -42.10 55.27
CA LEU A 16 -33.21 -40.89 54.51
C LEU A 16 -33.68 -41.09 53.08
N PHE A 17 -34.78 -40.45 52.67
CA PHE A 17 -35.17 -40.36 51.25
C PHE A 17 -34.24 -39.38 50.54
N ILE A 18 -33.30 -39.89 49.76
CA ILE A 18 -32.49 -39.10 48.88
C ILE A 18 -33.31 -38.89 47.58
N THR A 19 -33.93 -37.73 47.46
CA THR A 19 -34.53 -37.27 46.21
C THR A 19 -33.37 -36.79 45.32
N SER A 20 -32.97 -37.60 44.34
CA SER A 20 -32.00 -37.21 43.28
C SER A 20 -32.67 -36.17 42.37
N PHE A 21 -32.35 -34.89 42.57
CA PHE A 21 -32.60 -33.89 41.56
C PHE A 21 -31.63 -34.12 40.40
N ALA A 22 -32.10 -34.67 39.29
CA ALA A 22 -31.39 -34.65 38.02
C ALA A 22 -31.34 -33.20 37.52
N VAL A 23 -30.24 -32.49 37.77
CA VAL A 23 -29.92 -31.24 37.07
C VAL A 23 -29.70 -31.62 35.61
N ALA A 24 -30.68 -31.36 34.77
CA ALA A 24 -30.48 -31.41 33.32
C ALA A 24 -29.37 -30.38 32.98
N ALA A 25 -28.18 -30.86 32.63
CA ALA A 25 -27.14 -30.03 32.03
C ALA A 25 -27.73 -29.45 30.74
N GLN A 26 -28.18 -28.20 30.78
CA GLN A 26 -28.46 -27.45 29.57
C GLN A 26 -27.10 -27.33 28.84
N GLY A 27 -26.93 -28.13 27.78
CA GLY A 27 -25.83 -28.03 26.88
C GLY A 27 -25.79 -26.59 26.36
N THR A 28 -24.78 -25.83 26.78
CA THR A 28 -24.48 -24.55 26.17
C THR A 28 -24.16 -24.85 24.72
N VAL A 29 -25.11 -24.53 23.82
CA VAL A 29 -24.84 -24.46 22.38
C VAL A 29 -23.63 -23.52 22.26
N PRO A 30 -22.48 -23.96 21.67
CA PRO A 30 -21.36 -23.07 21.49
C PRO A 30 -21.89 -21.86 20.72
N ALA A 31 -21.77 -20.67 21.31
CA ALA A 31 -22.07 -19.44 20.58
C ALA A 31 -21.28 -19.47 19.29
N SER A 32 -21.97 -19.50 18.15
CA SER A 32 -21.30 -19.41 16.86
C SER A 32 -20.43 -18.15 16.93
N GLN A 33 -19.12 -18.29 16.64
CA GLN A 33 -18.21 -17.16 16.57
C GLN A 33 -18.90 -16.08 15.72
N PRO A 34 -18.95 -14.82 16.17
CA PRO A 34 -19.58 -13.77 15.39
C PRO A 34 -18.90 -13.73 14.02
N LYS A 35 -19.69 -13.86 12.96
CA LYS A 35 -19.18 -13.77 11.59
C LYS A 35 -18.54 -12.40 11.43
N VAL A 36 -17.28 -12.34 11.05
CA VAL A 36 -16.53 -11.13 10.73
C VAL A 36 -16.51 -10.91 9.21
N TRP A 37 -16.35 -9.67 8.78
CA TRP A 37 -15.98 -9.36 7.40
C TRP A 37 -14.46 -9.46 7.25
N ARG A 38 -14.00 -10.27 6.33
CA ARG A 38 -12.58 -10.54 6.12
C ARG A 38 -12.09 -9.79 4.90
N ILE A 39 -11.28 -8.77 5.12
CA ILE A 39 -10.69 -7.94 4.07
C ILE A 39 -9.21 -8.31 3.96
N GLY A 40 -8.80 -8.85 2.80
CA GLY A 40 -7.39 -9.09 2.50
C GLY A 40 -6.65 -7.78 2.33
N LEU A 41 -5.43 -7.68 2.88
CA LEU A 41 -4.44 -6.69 2.46
C LEU A 41 -3.30 -7.43 1.78
N GLU A 42 -3.19 -7.30 0.46
CA GLU A 42 -2.10 -7.84 -0.35
C GLU A 42 -1.01 -6.79 -0.54
N GLY A 43 0.21 -7.18 -0.30
CA GLY A 43 1.39 -6.33 -0.51
C GLY A 43 2.69 -7.02 -0.09
N PRO A 44 3.84 -6.36 -0.31
CA PRO A 44 5.15 -6.90 0.02
C PRO A 44 5.43 -6.81 1.53
N LEU A 45 4.85 -7.72 2.33
CA LEU A 45 5.01 -7.70 3.79
C LEU A 45 6.39 -8.22 4.22
N THR A 46 7.10 -8.92 3.33
CA THR A 46 8.49 -9.35 3.49
C THR A 46 9.34 -8.95 2.27
N GLY A 47 10.67 -9.06 2.39
CA GLY A 47 11.60 -8.69 1.32
C GLY A 47 12.05 -7.23 1.36
N SER A 48 12.67 -6.76 0.28
CA SER A 48 13.30 -5.42 0.20
C SER A 48 12.29 -4.26 0.27
N GLN A 49 11.02 -4.48 -0.08
CA GLN A 49 9.96 -3.48 -0.05
C GLN A 49 9.05 -3.63 1.19
N SER A 50 9.49 -4.35 2.23
CA SER A 50 8.65 -4.62 3.39
C SER A 50 8.26 -3.40 4.21
N ASP A 51 9.03 -2.31 4.17
CA ASP A 51 8.67 -1.02 4.77
C ASP A 51 7.35 -0.47 4.17
N VAL A 52 7.20 -0.56 2.85
CA VAL A 52 5.97 -0.19 2.13
C VAL A 52 4.80 -1.09 2.54
N GLY A 53 4.99 -2.41 2.45
CA GLY A 53 3.93 -3.38 2.73
C GLY A 53 3.45 -3.36 4.18
N ILE A 54 4.38 -3.24 5.15
CA ILE A 54 4.06 -3.13 6.57
C ILE A 54 3.29 -1.84 6.84
N GLY A 55 3.74 -0.70 6.31
CA GLY A 55 3.03 0.57 6.47
C GLY A 55 1.60 0.52 5.91
N MET A 56 1.38 -0.16 4.78
CA MET A 56 0.05 -0.40 4.23
C MET A 56 -0.80 -1.30 5.15
N LEU A 57 -0.23 -2.37 5.68
CA LEU A 57 -0.91 -3.29 6.60
C LEU A 57 -1.36 -2.56 7.87
N GLU A 58 -0.48 -1.77 8.46
CA GLU A 58 -0.76 -0.96 9.64
C GLU A 58 -1.87 0.06 9.37
N GLY A 59 -1.83 0.77 8.24
CA GLY A 59 -2.90 1.67 7.82
C GLY A 59 -4.26 0.97 7.69
N ALA A 60 -4.28 -0.20 7.05
CA ALA A 60 -5.50 -1.01 6.92
C ALA A 60 -6.01 -1.53 8.27
N GLN A 61 -5.12 -1.94 9.18
CA GLN A 61 -5.47 -2.39 10.54
C GLN A 61 -6.07 -1.25 11.35
N LEU A 62 -5.47 -0.05 11.30
CA LEU A 62 -6.02 1.12 12.00
C LEU A 62 -7.44 1.44 11.51
N ALA A 63 -7.66 1.43 10.19
CA ALA A 63 -9.00 1.63 9.63
C ALA A 63 -10.00 0.60 10.14
N ALA A 64 -9.64 -0.68 10.18
CA ALA A 64 -10.50 -1.73 10.69
C ALA A 64 -10.79 -1.57 12.19
N GLU A 65 -9.80 -1.17 12.99
CA GLU A 65 -9.96 -0.92 14.42
C GLU A 65 -10.93 0.25 14.68
N GLU A 66 -10.82 1.35 13.93
CA GLU A 66 -11.74 2.49 14.04
C GLU A 66 -13.16 2.13 13.60
N ILE A 67 -13.33 1.42 12.49
CA ILE A 67 -14.62 0.90 12.02
C ILE A 67 -15.25 0.02 13.10
N ASN A 68 -14.46 -0.84 13.71
CA ASN A 68 -14.93 -1.76 14.77
C ASN A 68 -15.31 -1.03 16.04
N ALA A 69 -14.55 -0.02 16.44
CA ALA A 69 -14.87 0.86 17.57
C ALA A 69 -16.17 1.65 17.35
N ALA A 70 -16.48 2.00 16.10
CA ALA A 70 -17.74 2.63 15.71
C ALA A 70 -18.92 1.64 15.61
N GLY A 71 -18.74 0.36 15.96
CA GLY A 71 -19.79 -0.67 15.96
C GLY A 71 -19.73 -1.67 14.79
N GLY A 72 -18.68 -1.60 13.99
CA GLY A 72 -18.48 -2.46 12.81
C GLY A 72 -19.34 -2.06 11.62
N VAL A 73 -19.48 -2.95 10.66
CA VAL A 73 -20.22 -2.70 9.42
C VAL A 73 -21.25 -3.80 9.15
N LEU A 74 -22.49 -3.42 8.78
CA LEU A 74 -23.60 -4.36 8.51
C LEU A 74 -23.76 -5.42 9.62
N GLY A 75 -23.58 -5.00 10.89
CA GLY A 75 -23.74 -5.85 12.07
C GLY A 75 -22.59 -6.83 12.34
N ARG A 76 -21.42 -6.62 11.73
CA ARG A 76 -20.22 -7.47 11.92
C ARG A 76 -18.97 -6.61 12.10
N GLN A 77 -17.98 -7.18 12.78
CA GLN A 77 -16.64 -6.61 12.87
C GLN A 77 -15.86 -6.84 11.57
N VAL A 78 -14.88 -6.01 11.28
CA VAL A 78 -13.93 -6.13 10.18
C VAL A 78 -12.63 -6.75 10.69
N GLN A 79 -12.07 -7.67 9.94
CA GLN A 79 -10.76 -8.27 10.19
C GLN A 79 -9.89 -8.12 8.95
N ILE A 80 -8.69 -7.56 9.13
CA ILE A 80 -7.68 -7.52 8.06
C ILE A 80 -6.94 -8.85 8.03
N ILE A 81 -6.83 -9.43 6.84
CA ILE A 81 -6.11 -10.67 6.55
C ILE A 81 -4.85 -10.31 5.76
N PRO A 82 -3.65 -10.41 6.35
CA PRO A 82 -2.41 -10.16 5.64
C PRO A 82 -2.20 -11.17 4.50
N ILE A 83 -1.81 -10.68 3.32
CA ILE A 83 -1.47 -11.48 2.14
C ILE A 83 -0.10 -11.00 1.67
N ASP A 84 0.93 -11.74 2.04
CA ASP A 84 2.32 -11.41 1.69
C ASP A 84 2.63 -11.88 0.28
N ASP A 85 2.89 -10.96 -0.61
CA ASP A 85 3.32 -11.23 -1.99
C ASP A 85 4.84 -11.11 -2.19
N ALA A 86 5.57 -10.61 -1.19
CA ALA A 86 7.03 -10.39 -1.23
C ALA A 86 7.50 -9.61 -2.48
N ALA A 87 6.64 -8.80 -3.10
CA ALA A 87 6.84 -8.17 -4.41
C ALA A 87 7.12 -9.15 -5.58
N ASP A 88 6.82 -10.45 -5.40
CA ASP A 88 7.03 -11.52 -6.38
C ASP A 88 5.68 -12.04 -6.90
N PRO A 89 5.43 -12.02 -8.23
CA PRO A 89 4.17 -12.49 -8.80
C PRO A 89 3.88 -13.98 -8.51
N THR A 90 4.91 -14.82 -8.36
CA THR A 90 4.73 -16.25 -8.07
C THR A 90 4.29 -16.47 -6.64
N VAL A 91 4.95 -15.76 -5.70
CA VAL A 91 4.59 -15.75 -4.27
C VAL A 91 3.18 -15.18 -4.11
N GLY A 92 2.89 -14.03 -4.73
CA GLY A 92 1.59 -13.37 -4.70
C GLY A 92 0.44 -14.27 -5.17
N VAL A 93 0.62 -15.00 -6.29
CA VAL A 93 -0.39 -15.97 -6.79
C VAL A 93 -0.67 -17.07 -5.77
N ALA A 94 0.36 -17.60 -5.10
CA ALA A 94 0.18 -18.62 -4.08
C ALA A 94 -0.55 -18.07 -2.85
N ALA A 95 -0.13 -16.89 -2.37
CA ALA A 95 -0.72 -16.22 -1.21
C ALA A 95 -2.18 -15.82 -1.47
N ALA A 96 -2.48 -15.22 -2.64
CA ALA A 96 -3.83 -14.85 -3.03
C ALA A 96 -4.78 -16.07 -3.08
N LYS A 97 -4.33 -17.19 -3.68
CA LYS A 97 -5.12 -18.44 -3.71
C LYS A 97 -5.40 -18.96 -2.31
N ALA A 98 -4.41 -18.96 -1.42
CA ALA A 98 -4.58 -19.39 -0.03
C ALA A 98 -5.59 -18.49 0.72
N ALA A 99 -5.49 -17.17 0.56
CA ALA A 99 -6.40 -16.22 1.17
C ALA A 99 -7.84 -16.37 0.65
N ILE A 100 -8.03 -16.55 -0.66
CA ILE A 100 -9.32 -16.85 -1.27
C ILE A 100 -9.93 -18.12 -0.68
N GLN A 101 -9.16 -19.21 -0.59
CA GLN A 101 -9.64 -20.48 -0.01
C GLN A 101 -10.01 -20.33 1.47
N ALA A 102 -9.32 -19.47 2.21
CA ALA A 102 -9.65 -19.16 3.59
C ALA A 102 -10.93 -18.31 3.73
N GLY A 103 -11.43 -17.75 2.63
CA GLY A 103 -12.63 -16.93 2.53
C GLY A 103 -12.35 -15.45 2.78
N LEU A 104 -12.52 -14.62 1.76
CA LEU A 104 -12.46 -13.17 1.82
C LEU A 104 -13.81 -12.58 1.44
N ASP A 105 -14.13 -11.40 1.98
CA ASP A 105 -15.28 -10.58 1.61
C ASP A 105 -14.86 -9.35 0.78
N GLY A 106 -13.60 -8.95 0.87
CA GLY A 106 -13.02 -7.85 0.11
C GLY A 106 -11.50 -7.94 0.07
N VAL A 107 -10.86 -7.11 -0.76
CA VAL A 107 -9.40 -7.06 -0.87
C VAL A 107 -8.93 -5.64 -1.18
N VAL A 108 -7.85 -5.22 -0.52
CA VAL A 108 -7.08 -4.01 -0.78
C VAL A 108 -5.68 -4.44 -1.21
N GLY A 109 -5.13 -3.80 -2.23
CA GLY A 109 -3.87 -4.22 -2.85
C GLY A 109 -4.09 -5.00 -4.15
N PRO A 110 -3.01 -5.55 -4.74
CA PRO A 110 -1.62 -5.44 -4.29
C PRO A 110 -1.00 -4.06 -4.58
N TYR A 111 0.23 -3.87 -4.12
CA TYR A 111 1.03 -2.68 -4.41
C TYR A 111 1.76 -2.79 -5.76
N ASN A 112 2.50 -3.88 -5.96
CA ASN A 112 3.29 -4.09 -7.17
C ASN A 112 2.41 -4.46 -8.37
N SER A 113 2.52 -3.70 -9.47
CA SER A 113 1.69 -3.92 -10.66
C SER A 113 1.95 -5.28 -11.33
N GLY A 114 3.20 -5.77 -11.29
CA GLY A 114 3.55 -7.10 -11.79
C GLY A 114 2.83 -8.23 -11.03
N VAL A 115 2.72 -8.10 -9.71
CA VAL A 115 1.91 -8.98 -8.86
C VAL A 115 0.43 -8.84 -9.22
N GLY A 116 -0.05 -7.59 -9.32
CA GLY A 116 -1.46 -7.30 -9.60
C GLY A 116 -1.97 -7.90 -10.91
N LEU A 117 -1.16 -7.92 -11.96
CA LEU A 117 -1.52 -8.57 -13.22
C LEU A 117 -1.81 -10.07 -13.06
N GLN A 118 -1.26 -10.71 -12.04
CA GLN A 118 -1.47 -12.14 -11.78
C GLN A 118 -2.55 -12.40 -10.71
N THR A 119 -2.67 -11.54 -9.70
CA THR A 119 -3.54 -11.78 -8.54
C THR A 119 -4.92 -11.13 -8.67
N LEU A 120 -5.02 -9.93 -9.25
CA LEU A 120 -6.30 -9.23 -9.45
C LEU A 120 -7.34 -10.06 -10.24
N PRO A 121 -6.97 -10.76 -11.34
CA PRO A 121 -7.90 -11.67 -12.02
C PRO A 121 -8.41 -12.81 -11.13
N LEU A 122 -7.60 -13.30 -10.18
CA LEU A 122 -8.00 -14.34 -9.24
C LEU A 122 -9.09 -13.82 -8.29
N PHE A 123 -8.90 -12.63 -7.73
CA PHE A 123 -9.89 -11.99 -6.86
C PHE A 123 -11.21 -11.71 -7.59
N ILE A 124 -11.15 -11.17 -8.81
CA ILE A 124 -12.35 -10.94 -9.64
C ILE A 124 -13.08 -12.25 -9.94
N LYS A 125 -12.35 -13.33 -10.26
CA LYS A 125 -12.92 -14.67 -10.50
C LYS A 125 -13.62 -15.20 -9.25
N ASP A 126 -13.09 -14.91 -8.06
CA ASP A 126 -13.71 -15.27 -6.77
C ASP A 126 -14.81 -14.30 -6.32
N LYS A 127 -15.26 -13.43 -7.22
CA LYS A 127 -16.36 -12.48 -6.98
C LYS A 127 -16.04 -11.35 -6.00
N LEU A 128 -14.77 -11.05 -5.79
CA LEU A 128 -14.33 -9.87 -5.07
C LEU A 128 -14.26 -8.64 -5.99
N VAL A 129 -14.28 -7.45 -5.40
CA VAL A 129 -13.98 -6.20 -6.10
C VAL A 129 -12.75 -5.59 -5.42
N PRO A 130 -11.56 -5.69 -6.04
CA PRO A 130 -10.34 -5.13 -5.46
C PRO A 130 -10.38 -3.60 -5.36
N ILE A 131 -9.81 -3.07 -4.27
CA ILE A 131 -9.28 -1.71 -4.28
C ILE A 131 -7.78 -1.85 -4.43
N ARG A 132 -7.33 -1.81 -5.68
CA ARG A 132 -5.92 -1.99 -6.03
C ARG A 132 -5.08 -0.80 -5.61
N LEU A 133 -3.81 -1.06 -5.28
CA LEU A 133 -2.79 -0.05 -5.01
C LEU A 133 -1.67 -0.12 -6.07
N THR A 134 -2.00 -0.61 -7.25
CA THR A 134 -1.13 -0.66 -8.42
C THR A 134 -1.25 0.61 -9.25
N SER A 135 -0.16 1.02 -9.91
CA SER A 135 -0.11 2.24 -10.73
C SER A 135 0.02 1.99 -12.24
N SER A 136 0.31 0.76 -12.70
CA SER A 136 0.32 0.46 -14.13
C SER A 136 -1.09 0.50 -14.73
N THR A 137 -1.24 1.20 -15.85
CA THR A 137 -2.49 1.24 -16.63
C THR A 137 -2.93 -0.16 -17.09
N SER A 138 -2.02 -1.11 -17.19
CA SER A 138 -2.35 -2.52 -17.50
C SER A 138 -3.20 -3.20 -16.42
N THR A 139 -3.32 -2.61 -15.23
CA THR A 139 -4.18 -3.10 -14.13
C THR A 139 -5.55 -2.43 -14.08
N GLU A 140 -5.86 -1.52 -14.99
CA GLU A 140 -7.18 -0.89 -15.10
C GLU A 140 -8.29 -1.91 -15.36
N GLY A 141 -9.46 -1.61 -14.84
CA GLY A 141 -10.62 -2.51 -14.98
C GLY A 141 -10.66 -3.66 -13.97
N TYR A 142 -9.60 -3.90 -13.21
CA TYR A 142 -9.57 -4.89 -12.12
C TYR A 142 -9.95 -4.26 -10.76
N GLY A 143 -11.05 -3.51 -10.72
CA GLY A 143 -11.46 -2.78 -9.53
C GLY A 143 -11.08 -1.29 -9.58
N VAL A 144 -11.10 -0.64 -8.43
CA VAL A 144 -10.83 0.81 -8.32
C VAL A 144 -9.53 1.08 -7.58
N THR A 145 -9.02 2.32 -7.64
CA THR A 145 -7.82 2.73 -6.91
C THR A 145 -7.95 4.15 -6.37
N LEU A 146 -7.33 4.37 -5.20
CA LEU A 146 -7.06 5.71 -4.66
C LEU A 146 -5.62 6.16 -4.94
N GLN A 147 -4.78 5.27 -5.47
CA GLN A 147 -3.39 5.55 -5.83
C GLN A 147 -3.32 6.16 -7.24
N PRO A 148 -2.37 7.07 -7.51
CA PRO A 148 -2.12 7.57 -8.85
C PRO A 148 -1.71 6.48 -9.85
N MET A 149 -2.02 6.68 -11.12
CA MET A 149 -1.70 5.79 -12.22
C MET A 149 -0.61 6.37 -13.12
N ASN A 150 0.08 5.55 -13.91
CA ASN A 150 1.17 5.99 -14.79
C ASN A 150 0.78 7.14 -15.72
N ASP A 151 -0.44 7.16 -16.21
CA ASP A 151 -0.97 8.26 -17.03
C ASP A 151 -1.16 9.58 -16.24
N GLN A 152 -1.10 9.53 -14.93
CA GLN A 152 -1.12 10.67 -14.01
C GLN A 152 0.29 11.00 -13.47
N ILE A 153 1.14 9.99 -13.30
CA ILE A 153 2.51 10.12 -12.78
C ILE A 153 3.44 10.69 -13.86
N SER A 154 3.46 10.10 -15.05
CA SER A 154 4.40 10.48 -16.12
C SER A 154 4.28 11.96 -16.56
N PRO A 155 3.09 12.59 -16.65
CA PRO A 155 2.99 14.02 -16.92
C PRO A 155 3.65 14.89 -15.85
N ILE A 156 3.59 14.49 -14.57
CA ILE A 156 4.24 15.23 -13.48
C ILE A 156 5.76 15.03 -13.54
N ALA A 157 6.25 13.83 -13.89
CA ALA A 157 7.66 13.58 -14.14
C ALA A 157 8.18 14.49 -15.25
N VAL A 158 7.50 14.54 -16.39
CA VAL A 158 7.86 15.42 -17.52
C VAL A 158 7.85 16.88 -17.08
N GLN A 159 6.82 17.32 -16.36
CA GLN A 159 6.74 18.70 -15.85
C GLN A 159 7.89 19.02 -14.89
N ALA A 160 8.23 18.10 -13.97
CA ALA A 160 9.34 18.27 -13.04
C ALA A 160 10.68 18.41 -13.78
N LEU A 161 10.94 17.51 -14.74
CA LEU A 161 12.15 17.52 -15.53
C LEU A 161 12.27 18.77 -16.44
N THR A 162 11.17 19.26 -17.01
CA THR A 162 11.19 20.33 -18.00
C THR A 162 10.95 21.72 -17.40
N THR A 163 9.93 21.88 -16.55
CA THR A 163 9.52 23.18 -16.03
C THR A 163 10.32 23.58 -14.79
N TRP A 164 10.52 22.64 -13.88
CA TRP A 164 11.27 22.89 -12.64
C TRP A 164 12.78 22.76 -12.85
N GLN A 165 13.26 21.58 -13.27
CA GLN A 165 14.69 21.33 -13.45
C GLN A 165 15.25 21.91 -14.76
N LYS A 166 14.39 22.30 -15.72
CA LYS A 166 14.75 22.91 -17.01
C LYS A 166 15.71 22.06 -17.86
N ASN A 167 15.55 20.75 -17.80
CA ASN A 167 16.36 19.84 -18.59
C ASN A 167 16.08 19.97 -20.08
N THR A 168 17.14 19.95 -20.89
CA THR A 168 17.08 19.89 -22.36
C THR A 168 17.48 18.54 -22.90
N SER A 169 18.14 17.73 -22.07
CA SER A 169 18.54 16.35 -22.36
C SER A 169 18.44 15.51 -21.11
N VAL A 170 17.82 14.35 -21.20
CA VAL A 170 17.61 13.42 -20.08
C VAL A 170 18.13 12.04 -20.45
N ALA A 171 18.94 11.45 -19.59
CA ALA A 171 19.23 10.02 -19.63
C ALA A 171 18.34 9.28 -18.62
N ILE A 172 17.82 8.13 -19.01
CA ILE A 172 16.93 7.31 -18.19
C ILE A 172 17.62 5.99 -17.85
N VAL A 173 17.59 5.61 -16.59
CA VAL A 173 17.95 4.28 -16.12
C VAL A 173 16.67 3.64 -15.59
N TYR A 174 16.23 2.51 -16.16
CA TYR A 174 14.95 1.93 -15.81
C TYR A 174 15.00 0.43 -15.57
N ASP A 175 14.15 -0.05 -14.67
CA ASP A 175 13.92 -1.47 -14.44
C ASP A 175 13.07 -2.06 -15.55
N ASN A 176 13.66 -2.90 -16.40
CA ASN A 176 12.95 -3.60 -17.48
C ASN A 176 12.33 -4.94 -17.01
N SER A 177 12.11 -5.12 -15.71
CA SER A 177 11.57 -6.38 -15.18
C SER A 177 10.08 -6.31 -14.85
N THR A 178 9.52 -5.12 -14.62
CA THR A 178 8.16 -4.97 -14.13
C THR A 178 7.22 -4.27 -15.13
N ALA A 179 5.94 -4.60 -15.07
CA ALA A 179 4.93 -3.94 -15.90
C ALA A 179 4.72 -2.46 -15.54
N TYR A 180 5.06 -2.07 -14.28
CA TYR A 180 4.98 -0.68 -13.86
C TYR A 180 6.04 0.17 -14.56
N THR A 181 7.31 -0.14 -14.34
CA THR A 181 8.44 0.62 -14.87
C THR A 181 8.50 0.62 -16.39
N GLN A 182 8.20 -0.51 -17.03
CA GLN A 182 8.07 -0.56 -18.51
C GLN A 182 7.00 0.40 -19.04
N GLY A 183 5.88 0.51 -18.36
CA GLY A 183 4.79 1.43 -18.72
C GLY A 183 5.14 2.88 -18.41
N ALA A 184 5.81 3.15 -17.28
CA ALA A 184 6.28 4.47 -16.87
C ALA A 184 7.34 4.99 -17.83
N ASP A 185 8.37 4.18 -18.14
CA ASP A 185 9.42 4.52 -19.13
C ASP A 185 8.82 4.88 -20.51
N THR A 186 7.93 4.02 -21.02
CA THR A 186 7.28 4.27 -22.32
C THR A 186 6.56 5.63 -22.34
N SER A 187 5.81 5.93 -21.28
CA SER A 187 5.06 7.18 -21.16
C SER A 187 5.96 8.38 -20.97
N LEU A 188 7.01 8.24 -20.15
CA LEU A 188 7.99 9.29 -19.90
C LEU A 188 8.76 9.66 -21.17
N VAL A 189 9.29 8.67 -21.90
CA VAL A 189 10.01 8.89 -23.16
C VAL A 189 9.14 9.65 -24.16
N ALA A 190 7.89 9.21 -24.35
CA ALA A 190 6.95 9.89 -25.24
C ALA A 190 6.67 11.34 -24.78
N GLY A 191 6.48 11.56 -23.46
CA GLY A 191 6.25 12.87 -22.89
C GLY A 191 7.43 13.83 -23.04
N LEU A 192 8.65 13.36 -22.78
CA LEU A 192 9.89 14.15 -22.97
C LEU A 192 10.07 14.55 -24.44
N GLN A 193 9.87 13.60 -25.37
CA GLN A 193 9.96 13.88 -26.81
C GLN A 193 8.92 14.91 -27.26
N ALA A 194 7.68 14.79 -26.77
CA ALA A 194 6.62 15.76 -27.03
C ALA A 194 6.93 17.15 -26.48
N ALA A 195 7.67 17.24 -25.38
CA ALA A 195 8.14 18.47 -24.78
C ALA A 195 9.42 19.03 -25.44
N GLY A 196 9.97 18.36 -26.46
CA GLY A 196 11.19 18.78 -27.17
C GLY A 196 12.48 18.51 -26.40
N VAL A 197 12.44 17.64 -25.40
CA VAL A 197 13.61 17.22 -24.62
C VAL A 197 14.26 15.99 -25.27
N THR A 198 15.58 16.03 -25.42
CA THR A 198 16.34 14.91 -25.96
C THR A 198 16.44 13.79 -24.92
N VAL A 199 16.02 12.59 -25.24
CA VAL A 199 16.38 11.39 -24.47
C VAL A 199 17.75 10.93 -24.94
N SER A 200 18.81 11.27 -24.19
CA SER A 200 20.20 11.02 -24.58
C SER A 200 20.64 9.57 -24.41
N ALA A 201 20.00 8.87 -23.47
CA ALA A 201 20.11 7.42 -23.27
C ALA A 201 18.84 6.90 -22.63
N ASN A 202 18.47 5.65 -22.92
CA ASN A 202 17.43 4.90 -22.24
C ASN A 202 18.00 3.51 -21.93
N ILE A 203 18.40 3.30 -20.67
CA ILE A 203 19.24 2.19 -20.22
C ILE A 203 18.42 1.21 -19.40
N PRO A 204 18.07 0.04 -19.97
CA PRO A 204 17.34 -0.97 -19.26
C PRO A 204 18.25 -1.75 -18.30
N ILE A 205 17.81 -1.95 -17.08
CA ILE A 205 18.35 -2.95 -16.16
C ILE A 205 17.55 -4.24 -16.38
N ILE A 206 18.24 -5.32 -16.71
CA ILE A 206 17.60 -6.60 -16.99
C ILE A 206 17.20 -7.32 -15.69
N PRO A 207 16.16 -8.16 -15.69
CA PRO A 207 15.63 -8.80 -14.48
C PRO A 207 16.65 -9.55 -13.63
N SER A 208 17.63 -10.21 -14.28
CA SER A 208 18.67 -10.99 -13.59
C SER A 208 19.74 -10.14 -12.89
N ALA A 209 19.74 -8.83 -13.10
CA ALA A 209 20.77 -7.92 -12.62
C ALA A 209 20.22 -6.72 -11.84
N ILE A 210 18.89 -6.66 -11.62
CA ILE A 210 18.25 -5.51 -10.98
C ILE A 210 18.75 -5.29 -9.55
N ASN A 211 19.09 -6.34 -8.83
CA ASN A 211 19.58 -6.27 -7.44
C ASN A 211 21.11 -6.21 -7.34
N ASP A 212 21.83 -5.99 -8.45
CA ASP A 212 23.29 -5.90 -8.46
C ASP A 212 23.73 -4.42 -8.43
N PRO A 213 24.27 -3.90 -7.31
CA PRO A 213 24.73 -2.51 -7.22
C PRO A 213 25.76 -2.13 -8.28
N ALA A 214 26.62 -3.08 -8.73
CA ALA A 214 27.62 -2.80 -9.75
C ALA A 214 26.96 -2.57 -11.12
N VAL A 215 25.87 -3.24 -11.42
CA VAL A 215 25.09 -3.03 -12.65
C VAL A 215 24.39 -1.67 -12.62
N ILE A 216 23.82 -1.28 -11.50
CA ILE A 216 23.21 0.05 -11.31
C ILE A 216 24.29 1.13 -11.50
N GLN A 217 25.46 0.98 -10.87
CA GLN A 217 26.58 1.91 -11.02
C GLN A 217 27.07 2.03 -12.46
N ALA A 218 27.16 0.91 -13.17
CA ALA A 218 27.55 0.92 -14.58
C ALA A 218 26.52 1.66 -15.45
N ALA A 219 25.23 1.47 -15.17
CA ALA A 219 24.14 2.16 -15.87
C ALA A 219 24.18 3.67 -15.63
N VAL A 220 24.38 4.13 -14.39
CA VAL A 220 24.56 5.56 -14.07
C VAL A 220 25.78 6.13 -14.78
N THR A 221 26.91 5.43 -14.76
CA THR A 221 28.14 5.84 -15.49
C THR A 221 27.84 5.97 -16.97
N GLN A 222 27.13 5.03 -17.58
CA GLN A 222 26.76 5.08 -19.00
C GLN A 222 25.80 6.26 -19.27
N ALA A 223 24.85 6.53 -18.39
CA ALA A 223 23.95 7.66 -18.50
C ALA A 223 24.71 8.99 -18.51
N LEU A 224 25.60 9.18 -17.54
CA LEU A 224 26.42 10.39 -17.40
C LEU A 224 27.41 10.59 -18.57
N ALA A 225 27.88 9.51 -19.20
CA ALA A 225 28.74 9.58 -20.37
C ALA A 225 28.07 10.23 -21.60
N THR A 226 26.75 10.33 -21.63
CA THR A 226 26.00 11.05 -22.67
C THR A 226 25.91 12.57 -22.42
N HIS A 227 26.48 13.05 -21.33
CA HIS A 227 26.43 14.44 -20.87
C HIS A 227 24.99 15.01 -20.81
N PRO A 228 24.07 14.33 -20.13
CA PRO A 228 22.70 14.80 -20.01
C PRO A 228 22.64 16.01 -19.07
N THR A 229 21.59 16.83 -19.19
CA THR A 229 21.29 17.87 -18.19
C THR A 229 20.53 17.29 -16.97
N GLY A 230 19.91 16.11 -17.13
CA GLY A 230 19.25 15.38 -16.05
C GLY A 230 19.30 13.87 -16.23
N VAL A 231 19.28 13.15 -15.11
CA VAL A 231 19.12 11.70 -15.05
C VAL A 231 17.79 11.39 -14.37
N TYR A 232 17.02 10.48 -14.95
CA TYR A 232 15.80 9.95 -14.36
C TYR A 232 15.99 8.48 -13.99
N ALA A 233 15.69 8.13 -12.73
CA ALA A 233 15.81 6.78 -12.23
C ALA A 233 14.40 6.14 -12.12
N ASP A 234 13.96 5.44 -13.18
CA ASP A 234 12.70 4.70 -13.22
C ASP A 234 12.88 3.31 -12.59
N LEU A 235 13.07 3.32 -11.29
CA LEU A 235 13.43 2.15 -10.49
C LEU A 235 12.57 2.09 -9.23
N TYR A 236 12.38 0.88 -8.71
CA TYR A 236 11.86 0.71 -7.36
C TYR A 236 12.94 1.05 -6.31
N TYR A 237 12.52 1.24 -5.05
CA TYR A 237 13.39 1.08 -3.91
C TYR A 237 13.71 -0.43 -3.75
N PRO A 238 14.97 -0.85 -3.45
CA PRO A 238 16.12 0.01 -3.05
C PRO A 238 16.97 0.56 -4.20
N GLU A 239 16.78 0.13 -5.44
CA GLU A 239 17.68 0.47 -6.57
C GLU A 239 17.70 1.96 -6.88
N GLY A 240 16.56 2.65 -6.72
CA GLY A 240 16.50 4.10 -6.88
C GLY A 240 17.36 4.86 -5.86
N ALA A 241 17.49 4.33 -4.63
CA ALA A 241 18.36 4.92 -3.62
C ALA A 241 19.86 4.82 -4.01
N LEU A 242 20.26 3.71 -4.64
CA LEU A 242 21.63 3.55 -5.18
C LEU A 242 21.91 4.57 -6.27
N VAL A 243 20.96 4.87 -7.15
CA VAL A 243 21.14 5.92 -8.17
C VAL A 243 21.29 7.29 -7.52
N ALA A 244 20.48 7.62 -6.52
CA ALA A 244 20.55 8.91 -5.82
C ALA A 244 21.93 9.11 -5.15
N ASP A 245 22.45 8.10 -4.48
CA ASP A 245 23.78 8.12 -3.85
C ASP A 245 24.89 8.31 -4.89
N GLN A 246 24.85 7.56 -5.97
CA GLN A 246 25.82 7.67 -7.06
C GLN A 246 25.77 9.01 -7.79
N MET A 247 24.59 9.60 -7.94
CA MET A 247 24.44 10.93 -8.53
C MET A 247 25.02 12.03 -7.61
N LEU A 248 24.92 11.86 -6.29
CA LEU A 248 25.58 12.74 -5.33
C LEU A 248 27.11 12.59 -5.42
N GLU A 249 27.64 11.37 -5.46
CA GLU A 249 29.07 11.10 -5.61
C GLU A 249 29.67 11.62 -6.92
N ALA A 250 28.91 11.55 -8.03
CA ALA A 250 29.33 12.07 -9.33
C ALA A 250 29.48 13.59 -9.34
N GLY A 251 28.90 14.30 -8.38
CA GLY A 251 29.03 15.73 -8.20
C GLY A 251 28.05 16.57 -9.01
N ALA A 252 28.06 17.87 -8.75
CA ALA A 252 27.11 18.83 -9.27
C ALA A 252 27.23 19.05 -10.79
N GLY A 253 26.11 19.35 -11.43
CA GLY A 253 25.99 19.80 -12.82
C GLY A 253 24.98 19.02 -13.65
N THR A 254 24.53 17.86 -13.17
CA THR A 254 23.44 17.09 -13.78
C THR A 254 22.32 16.92 -12.75
N ASN A 255 21.10 17.34 -13.12
CA ASN A 255 19.94 17.14 -12.27
C ASN A 255 19.64 15.64 -12.10
N CYS A 256 18.96 15.28 -11.02
CA CYS A 256 18.44 13.94 -10.79
C CYS A 256 16.97 14.00 -10.38
N LEU A 257 16.21 12.98 -10.77
CA LEU A 257 14.86 12.76 -10.30
C LEU A 257 14.61 11.24 -10.26
N ALA A 258 14.20 10.74 -9.11
CA ALA A 258 13.81 9.34 -8.96
C ALA A 258 12.31 9.16 -9.23
N ASP A 259 11.95 7.96 -9.67
CA ASP A 259 10.57 7.60 -9.96
C ASP A 259 9.74 7.36 -8.68
N TYR A 260 8.44 7.41 -8.87
CA TYR A 260 7.40 7.17 -7.89
C TYR A 260 7.54 5.82 -7.15
N ALA A 261 8.04 4.79 -7.81
CA ALA A 261 8.28 3.49 -7.21
C ALA A 261 9.43 3.46 -6.19
N SER A 262 10.28 4.50 -6.19
CA SER A 262 11.34 4.69 -5.18
C SER A 262 10.84 5.39 -3.91
N ALA A 263 9.64 5.99 -3.93
CA ALA A 263 9.14 6.79 -2.81
C ALA A 263 8.82 5.92 -1.58
N SER A 264 9.74 5.89 -0.65
CA SER A 264 9.61 5.17 0.63
C SER A 264 10.51 5.78 1.70
N VAL A 265 10.30 5.39 2.96
CA VAL A 265 11.22 5.74 4.05
C VAL A 265 12.61 5.14 3.79
N GLY A 266 12.65 3.93 3.22
CA GLY A 266 13.87 3.25 2.84
C GLY A 266 14.71 4.04 1.84
N TYR A 267 14.09 4.75 0.90
CA TYR A 267 14.80 5.60 -0.06
C TYR A 267 15.69 6.64 0.65
N VAL A 268 15.15 7.29 1.69
CA VAL A 268 15.93 8.27 2.48
C VAL A 268 16.96 7.59 3.38
N THR A 269 16.60 6.46 3.98
CA THR A 269 17.49 5.74 4.91
C THR A 269 18.74 5.23 4.22
N ASP A 270 18.59 4.69 3.01
CA ASP A 270 19.68 4.03 2.29
C ASP A 270 20.53 5.02 1.46
N ALA A 271 19.89 5.98 0.78
CA ALA A 271 20.64 7.01 0.02
C ALA A 271 21.24 8.11 0.93
N GLY A 272 20.60 8.36 2.07
CA GLY A 272 20.95 9.47 2.94
C GLY A 272 20.34 10.81 2.50
N ILE A 273 20.14 11.70 3.47
CA ILE A 273 19.50 13.01 3.28
C ILE A 273 20.13 13.83 2.14
N PRO A 274 21.47 13.99 2.05
CA PRO A 274 22.08 14.77 0.98
C PRO A 274 21.81 14.21 -0.41
N ALA A 275 21.79 12.89 -0.57
CA ALA A 275 21.52 12.25 -1.86
C ALA A 275 20.06 12.46 -2.28
N VAL A 276 19.10 12.34 -1.36
CA VAL A 276 17.67 12.61 -1.65
C VAL A 276 17.42 14.08 -1.96
N GLN A 277 18.11 15.01 -1.31
CA GLN A 277 18.04 16.44 -1.64
C GLN A 277 18.62 16.76 -3.00
N ASN A 278 19.64 15.99 -3.46
CA ASN A 278 20.22 16.09 -4.78
C ASN A 278 19.38 15.37 -5.86
N CYS A 279 18.72 14.29 -5.48
CA CYS A 279 17.86 13.46 -6.32
C CYS A 279 16.48 13.31 -5.68
N PRO A 280 15.61 14.33 -5.75
CA PRO A 280 14.24 14.25 -5.28
C PRO A 280 13.48 13.11 -5.96
N VAL A 281 12.38 12.70 -5.36
CA VAL A 281 11.60 11.55 -5.82
C VAL A 281 10.17 11.95 -6.18
N LEU A 282 9.63 11.41 -7.26
CA LEU A 282 8.18 11.46 -7.46
C LEU A 282 7.51 10.66 -6.35
N GLY A 283 6.41 11.17 -5.82
CA GLY A 283 5.73 10.52 -4.72
C GLY A 283 4.29 10.96 -4.59
N VAL A 284 3.84 10.92 -3.37
CA VAL A 284 2.57 11.48 -2.91
C VAL A 284 2.86 12.32 -1.68
N PRO A 285 2.00 13.29 -1.31
CA PRO A 285 2.21 14.07 -0.11
C PRO A 285 2.50 13.18 1.09
N ALA A 286 3.50 13.52 1.89
CA ALA A 286 3.73 12.83 3.16
C ALA A 286 2.44 12.81 3.99
N PRO A 287 2.24 11.80 4.86
CA PRO A 287 1.05 11.76 5.70
C PRO A 287 0.81 13.04 6.50
N SER A 288 1.87 13.77 6.88
CA SER A 288 1.81 15.07 7.57
C SER A 288 1.45 16.25 6.67
N ASP A 289 1.59 16.12 5.36
CA ASP A 289 1.34 17.20 4.40
C ASP A 289 -0.13 17.25 3.95
N PHE A 290 -0.92 16.24 4.30
CA PHE A 290 -2.36 16.29 4.08
C PHE A 290 -3.05 17.22 5.11
N ALA A 291 -4.00 18.01 4.63
CA ALA A 291 -4.79 18.84 5.50
C ALA A 291 -5.51 18.03 6.59
N ASP A 292 -5.52 18.54 7.81
CA ASP A 292 -6.18 17.92 8.96
C ASP A 292 -5.69 16.51 9.34
N SER A 293 -4.47 16.12 8.93
CA SER A 293 -3.90 14.78 9.17
C SER A 293 -3.56 14.46 10.63
N ALA A 294 -3.47 15.46 11.51
CA ALA A 294 -3.04 15.29 12.89
C ALA A 294 -3.77 14.19 13.68
N PRO A 295 -5.10 13.98 13.57
CA PRO A 295 -5.77 12.86 14.23
C PRO A 295 -5.29 11.49 13.74
N PHE A 296 -5.08 11.33 12.43
CA PHE A 296 -4.55 10.10 11.85
C PHE A 296 -3.13 9.80 12.34
N LEU A 297 -2.24 10.80 12.29
CA LEU A 297 -0.86 10.67 12.75
C LEU A 297 -0.81 10.26 14.22
N SER A 298 -1.60 10.93 15.07
CA SER A 298 -1.66 10.63 16.51
C SER A 298 -2.21 9.22 16.79
N ALA A 299 -3.25 8.79 16.07
CA ALA A 299 -3.83 7.46 16.23
C ALA A 299 -2.86 6.38 15.77
N PHE A 300 -2.17 6.60 14.64
CA PHE A 300 -1.19 5.68 14.09
C PHE A 300 0.00 5.51 15.03
N GLU A 301 0.60 6.60 15.50
CA GLU A 301 1.73 6.58 16.43
C GLU A 301 1.35 5.94 17.78
N ALA A 302 0.19 6.26 18.31
CA ALA A 302 -0.31 5.64 19.54
C ALA A 302 -0.48 4.11 19.40
N ARG A 303 -0.83 3.63 18.22
CA ARG A 303 -1.11 2.22 17.94
C ARG A 303 0.14 1.41 17.61
N PHE A 304 1.01 1.97 16.75
CA PHE A 304 2.15 1.24 16.17
C PHE A 304 3.51 1.70 16.69
N HIS A 305 3.57 2.79 17.46
CA HIS A 305 4.80 3.38 18.00
C HIS A 305 5.81 3.80 16.92
N SER A 306 5.31 4.10 15.75
CA SER A 306 6.05 4.54 14.57
C SER A 306 5.25 5.59 13.79
N ALA A 307 5.91 6.42 13.00
CA ALA A 307 5.23 7.29 12.04
C ALA A 307 4.65 6.48 10.88
N PRO A 308 3.51 6.89 10.29
CA PRO A 308 2.98 6.22 9.11
C PRO A 308 3.90 6.44 7.90
N GLY A 309 4.09 5.39 7.10
CA GLY A 309 4.73 5.50 5.79
C GLY A 309 3.81 6.18 4.76
N LEU A 310 4.36 6.55 3.60
CA LEU A 310 3.63 7.25 2.53
C LEU A 310 2.33 6.54 2.11
N TRP A 311 2.33 5.22 2.13
CA TRP A 311 1.21 4.39 1.66
C TRP A 311 0.22 4.00 2.74
N SER A 312 0.52 4.27 4.02
CA SER A 312 -0.37 3.96 5.14
C SER A 312 -1.74 4.65 5.03
N PRO A 313 -1.85 5.96 4.72
CA PRO A 313 -3.15 6.62 4.56
C PRO A 313 -3.91 6.11 3.32
N TYR A 314 -3.23 5.69 2.26
CA TYR A 314 -3.89 5.12 1.07
C TYR A 314 -4.54 3.77 1.37
N ALA A 315 -3.88 2.89 2.12
CA ALA A 315 -4.45 1.63 2.57
C ALA A 315 -5.60 1.84 3.55
N PHE A 316 -5.45 2.78 4.50
CA PHE A 316 -6.51 3.20 5.42
C PHE A 316 -7.76 3.66 4.66
N ASP A 317 -7.60 4.60 3.74
CA ASP A 317 -8.69 5.14 2.93
C ASP A 317 -9.32 4.09 2.03
N SER A 318 -8.52 3.16 1.51
CA SER A 318 -9.02 2.05 0.68
C SER A 318 -9.94 1.12 1.46
N VAL A 319 -9.60 0.77 2.71
CA VAL A 319 -10.50 0.01 3.59
C VAL A 319 -11.77 0.79 3.87
N ASN A 320 -11.68 2.09 4.15
CA ASN A 320 -12.84 2.94 4.38
C ASN A 320 -13.73 3.07 3.15
N LEU A 321 -13.15 3.27 1.96
CA LEU A 321 -13.90 3.32 0.70
C LEU A 321 -14.65 2.00 0.44
N LEU A 322 -13.98 0.86 0.65
CA LEU A 322 -14.57 -0.47 0.48
C LEU A 322 -15.75 -0.66 1.42
N VAL A 323 -15.56 -0.38 2.71
CA VAL A 323 -16.57 -0.55 3.76
C VAL A 323 -17.76 0.40 3.56
N GLN A 324 -17.51 1.69 3.30
CA GLN A 324 -18.59 2.66 3.01
C GLN A 324 -19.39 2.26 1.76
N SER A 325 -18.71 1.72 0.75
CA SER A 325 -19.36 1.21 -0.46
C SER A 325 -20.19 -0.04 -0.18
N ALA A 326 -19.72 -0.94 0.68
CA ALA A 326 -20.46 -2.12 1.12
C ALA A 326 -21.71 -1.73 1.93
N VAL A 327 -21.63 -0.71 2.77
CA VAL A 327 -22.79 -0.15 3.49
C VAL A 327 -23.84 0.38 2.50
N LYS A 328 -23.43 1.17 1.51
CA LYS A 328 -24.33 1.69 0.46
C LYS A 328 -24.91 0.58 -0.41
N ALA A 329 -24.15 -0.49 -0.67
CA ALA A 329 -24.58 -1.67 -1.42
C ALA A 329 -25.38 -2.67 -0.57
N HIS A 330 -25.43 -2.47 0.76
CA HIS A 330 -26.01 -3.38 1.77
C HIS A 330 -25.36 -4.76 1.83
N ASN A 331 -24.21 -4.97 1.20
CA ASN A 331 -23.44 -6.22 1.21
C ASN A 331 -22.06 -6.03 0.55
N PHE A 332 -21.22 -7.11 0.61
CA PHE A 332 -19.92 -7.18 -0.09
C PHE A 332 -19.99 -7.94 -1.43
N GLN A 333 -21.18 -8.29 -1.92
CA GLN A 333 -21.30 -9.02 -3.19
C GLN A 333 -20.79 -8.18 -4.37
N GLN A 334 -20.09 -8.83 -5.29
CA GLN A 334 -19.37 -8.20 -6.39
C GLN A 334 -20.20 -7.18 -7.19
N VAL A 335 -21.33 -7.56 -7.70
CA VAL A 335 -22.09 -6.69 -8.64
C VAL A 335 -22.63 -5.43 -7.97
N PRO A 336 -23.35 -5.49 -6.81
CA PRO A 336 -23.82 -4.28 -6.16
C PRO A 336 -22.67 -3.44 -5.60
N LEU A 337 -21.61 -4.06 -5.07
CA LEU A 337 -20.44 -3.36 -4.55
C LEU A 337 -19.68 -2.63 -5.66
N ALA A 338 -19.41 -3.30 -6.79
CA ALA A 338 -18.77 -2.68 -7.95
C ALA A 338 -19.55 -1.46 -8.48
N ARG A 339 -20.89 -1.59 -8.55
CA ARG A 339 -21.73 -0.45 -8.99
C ARG A 339 -21.53 0.77 -8.10
N VAL A 340 -21.45 0.59 -6.79
CA VAL A 340 -21.21 1.70 -5.85
C VAL A 340 -19.80 2.25 -6.00
N LEU A 341 -18.79 1.37 -6.01
CA LEU A 341 -17.37 1.77 -6.12
C LEU A 341 -17.11 2.58 -7.39
N TYR A 342 -17.54 2.10 -8.56
CA TYR A 342 -17.36 2.79 -9.83
C TYR A 342 -18.24 4.04 -10.02
N SER A 343 -19.20 4.28 -9.14
CA SER A 343 -20.01 5.51 -9.11
C SER A 343 -19.62 6.47 -7.99
N THR A 344 -18.56 6.18 -7.26
CA THR A 344 -18.10 7.02 -6.14
C THR A 344 -17.70 8.41 -6.61
N LYS A 345 -18.27 9.41 -5.96
CA LYS A 345 -17.93 10.83 -6.16
C LYS A 345 -17.67 11.46 -4.80
N ASN A 346 -16.64 12.30 -4.76
CA ASN A 346 -16.30 13.08 -3.56
C ASN A 346 -16.16 12.20 -2.30
N PHE A 347 -15.51 11.04 -2.42
CA PHE A 347 -15.05 10.31 -1.24
C PHE A 347 -14.05 11.19 -0.51
N ILE A 348 -14.22 11.38 0.78
CA ILE A 348 -13.32 12.15 1.63
C ILE A 348 -12.55 11.16 2.50
N GLY A 349 -11.24 11.14 2.32
CA GLY A 349 -10.29 10.37 3.11
C GLY A 349 -9.13 11.24 3.58
N TRP A 350 -8.19 10.65 4.29
CA TRP A 350 -6.94 11.32 4.68
C TRP A 350 -6.10 11.72 3.46
N THR A 351 -6.19 10.97 2.37
CA THR A 351 -5.53 11.29 1.09
C THR A 351 -6.29 12.34 0.26
N GLY A 352 -7.16 13.10 0.90
CA GLY A 352 -7.99 14.13 0.27
C GLY A 352 -9.25 13.58 -0.40
N SER A 353 -9.92 14.43 -1.18
CA SER A 353 -11.13 14.02 -1.90
C SER A 353 -10.80 13.18 -3.14
N ALA A 354 -11.63 12.19 -3.42
CA ALA A 354 -11.49 11.35 -4.60
C ALA A 354 -12.83 11.07 -5.29
N THR A 355 -12.84 11.16 -6.60
CA THR A 355 -13.89 10.65 -7.49
C THR A 355 -13.30 9.51 -8.30
N ILE A 356 -14.03 8.42 -8.39
CA ILE A 356 -13.61 7.26 -9.18
C ILE A 356 -14.11 7.42 -10.62
N LEU A 357 -13.18 7.34 -11.57
CA LEU A 357 -13.49 7.39 -12.99
C LEU A 357 -13.96 6.02 -13.50
N SER A 358 -15.07 5.98 -14.22
CA SER A 358 -15.54 4.76 -14.86
C SER A 358 -15.24 4.84 -16.37
N PRO A 359 -14.77 3.77 -17.02
CA PRO A 359 -14.61 2.40 -16.50
C PRO A 359 -13.23 2.08 -15.93
N SER A 360 -12.24 2.99 -15.93
CA SER A 360 -10.86 2.69 -15.53
C SER A 360 -10.74 2.32 -14.04
N GLY A 361 -11.60 2.87 -13.18
CA GLY A 361 -11.52 2.73 -11.74
C GLY A 361 -10.47 3.64 -11.07
N ASN A 362 -9.90 4.59 -11.81
CA ASN A 362 -8.86 5.48 -11.33
C ASN A 362 -9.43 6.65 -10.52
N ARG A 363 -8.64 7.17 -9.58
CA ARG A 363 -9.03 8.37 -8.83
C ARG A 363 -8.80 9.65 -9.61
N MET A 364 -9.61 10.67 -9.31
CA MET A 364 -9.38 12.07 -9.62
C MET A 364 -9.76 12.95 -8.42
N PRO A 365 -8.99 14.01 -8.10
CA PRO A 365 -7.72 14.39 -8.73
C PRO A 365 -6.59 13.42 -8.39
N SER A 366 -5.49 13.51 -9.15
CA SER A 366 -4.22 12.84 -8.82
C SER A 366 -3.61 13.48 -7.57
N THR A 367 -2.82 12.70 -6.83
CA THR A 367 -2.05 13.17 -5.66
C THR A 367 -0.55 13.09 -5.89
N VAL A 368 -0.10 13.03 -7.14
CA VAL A 368 1.34 12.96 -7.45
C VAL A 368 2.03 14.26 -7.08
N THR A 369 3.16 14.14 -6.39
CA THR A 369 4.05 15.22 -6.00
C THR A 369 5.49 14.91 -6.40
N VAL A 370 6.37 15.87 -6.26
CA VAL A 370 7.82 15.66 -6.12
C VAL A 370 8.15 15.91 -4.66
N ASP A 371 8.83 14.97 -4.05
CA ASP A 371 9.15 15.01 -2.64
C ASP A 371 10.68 15.05 -2.45
N THR A 372 11.11 15.74 -1.41
CA THR A 372 12.50 15.80 -0.96
C THR A 372 12.57 15.55 0.53
N SER A 373 13.77 15.27 1.05
CA SER A 373 13.95 15.00 2.47
C SER A 373 14.21 16.28 3.25
N ASP A 374 13.55 16.43 4.39
CA ASP A 374 13.91 17.41 5.39
C ASP A 374 15.14 17.01 6.21
N ALA A 375 15.54 17.84 7.17
CA ALA A 375 16.70 17.57 8.03
C ALA A 375 16.49 16.38 8.99
N SER A 376 15.27 15.92 9.19
CA SER A 376 14.95 14.74 10.01
C SER A 376 14.96 13.42 9.21
N GLY A 377 15.05 13.48 7.89
CA GLY A 377 14.94 12.33 7.00
C GLY A 377 13.50 12.01 6.62
N THR A 378 12.57 12.92 6.83
CA THR A 378 11.18 12.74 6.39
C THR A 378 11.02 13.32 4.99
N LEU A 379 10.34 12.56 4.11
CA LEU A 379 9.95 13.04 2.79
C LEU A 379 8.79 14.03 2.94
N HIS A 380 8.89 15.16 2.25
CA HIS A 380 7.86 16.17 2.14
C HIS A 380 7.80 16.73 0.73
N VAL A 381 6.68 17.31 0.37
CA VAL A 381 6.53 17.99 -0.92
C VAL A 381 7.65 19.02 -1.11
N ASP A 382 8.38 18.91 -2.22
CA ASP A 382 9.42 19.86 -2.56
C ASP A 382 8.81 21.25 -2.88
N LEU A 383 9.07 22.23 -2.02
CA LEU A 383 8.51 23.56 -2.15
C LEU A 383 9.05 24.34 -3.36
N ALA A 384 10.26 24.01 -3.83
CA ALA A 384 10.83 24.64 -5.03
C ALA A 384 10.11 24.10 -6.27
N TRP A 385 9.88 22.81 -6.34
CA TRP A 385 9.04 22.20 -7.38
C TRP A 385 7.61 22.77 -7.31
N ALA A 386 6.97 22.71 -6.17
CA ALA A 386 5.60 23.19 -5.97
C ALA A 386 5.44 24.63 -6.46
N THR A 387 6.37 25.52 -6.09
CA THR A 387 6.39 26.92 -6.54
C THR A 387 6.57 27.03 -8.06
N ALA A 388 7.49 26.24 -8.64
CA ALA A 388 7.78 26.32 -10.06
C ALA A 388 6.62 25.89 -10.96
N VAL A 389 5.77 24.95 -10.46
CA VAL A 389 4.66 24.39 -11.22
C VAL A 389 3.28 24.91 -10.78
N GLY A 390 3.23 25.78 -9.73
CA GLY A 390 1.98 26.32 -9.19
C GLY A 390 1.15 25.29 -8.42
N TYR A 391 1.81 24.26 -7.86
CA TYR A 391 1.14 23.29 -6.99
C TYR A 391 0.85 23.92 -5.62
N THR A 392 -0.34 23.66 -5.10
CA THR A 392 -0.74 24.02 -3.74
C THR A 392 -1.15 22.74 -3.01
N PRO A 393 -0.46 22.38 -1.92
CA PRO A 393 -0.76 21.19 -1.12
C PRO A 393 -2.17 21.19 -0.54
#